data_000633a2270510ad10b9258b1caab4d2
#
_entry.id   000633a2270510ad10b9258b1caab4d2
#
_cell.length_a   1.000
_cell.length_b   1.000
_cell.length_c   1.000
_cell.angle_alpha   90.00
_cell.angle_beta   90.00
_cell.angle_gamma   90.00
#
_symmetry.space_group_name_H-M   'P 1'
#
loop_
_entity.id
_entity.type
_entity.pdbx_description
1 polymer ?
#
loop_
_entity_poly.entity_id
_entity_poly.type
_entity_poly.pdbx_seq_one_letter_code
_entity_poly.pdbx_strand_id
1 'polypeptide(L)' 'MSGSYEELANAIILKAVKDWREAATKLKKRPRYQPAIKMKKDCEEFFVSEWFGHLTEVNGSYLLRKLKEEEGINDK' A
#
# COMPACT_ATOMS: atom_id res chain seq x y z
N MET A 1 27.71 3.02 2.42
CA MET A 1 27.24 3.79 1.31
C MET A 1 25.73 3.89 1.33
N SER A 2 25.25 5.07 1.48
CA SER A 2 23.83 5.26 1.42
C SER A 2 23.37 5.09 -0.03
N GLY A 3 22.07 5.08 -0.23
CA GLY A 3 21.54 4.93 -1.56
C GLY A 3 21.61 3.52 -2.09
N SER A 4 21.70 2.57 -1.21
CA SER A 4 21.68 1.19 -1.63
C SER A 4 20.35 0.86 -2.28
N TYR A 5 20.34 -0.22 -3.03
CA TYR A 5 19.11 -0.70 -3.64
C TYR A 5 18.04 -0.93 -2.57
N GLU A 6 18.45 -1.46 -1.43
CA GLU A 6 17.50 -1.73 -0.35
C GLU A 6 16.86 -0.47 0.18
N GLU A 7 17.64 0.59 0.32
CA GLU A 7 17.08 1.85 0.80
C GLU A 7 16.09 2.42 -0.19
N LEU A 8 16.42 2.34 -1.47
CA LEU A 8 15.52 2.82 -2.50
C LEU A 8 14.24 1.99 -2.53
N ALA A 9 14.37 0.68 -2.44
CA ALA A 9 13.21 -0.20 -2.46
C ALA A 9 12.31 0.09 -1.26
N ASN A 10 12.89 0.29 -0.09
CA ASN A 10 12.10 0.60 1.10
C ASN A 10 11.37 1.92 0.94
N ALA A 11 12.01 2.91 0.34
CA ALA A 11 11.36 4.20 0.13
C ALA A 11 10.14 4.08 -0.78
N ILE A 12 10.27 3.27 -1.82
CA ILE A 12 9.14 3.05 -2.74
C ILE A 12 7.98 2.39 -2.00
N ILE A 13 8.29 1.37 -1.20
CA ILE A 13 7.26 0.64 -0.48
C ILE A 13 6.59 1.53 0.56
N LEU A 14 7.39 2.31 1.29
CA LEU A 14 6.83 3.18 2.32
C LEU A 14 5.95 4.26 1.72
N LYS A 15 6.31 4.76 0.55
CA LYS A 15 5.44 5.73 -0.12
C LYS A 15 4.11 5.10 -0.49
N ALA A 16 4.13 3.88 -0.98
CA ALA A 16 2.90 3.19 -1.34
C ALA A 16 2.03 2.95 -0.12
N VAL A 17 2.65 2.59 1.01
CA VAL A 17 1.91 2.39 2.26
C VAL A 17 1.26 3.71 2.70
N LYS A 18 2.01 4.79 2.63
CA LYS A 18 1.48 6.09 3.00
C LYS A 18 0.32 6.49 2.11
N ASP A 19 0.49 6.32 0.81
CA ASP A 19 -0.56 6.67 -0.15
C ASP A 19 -1.82 5.84 0.09
N TRP A 20 -1.64 4.54 0.36
CA TRP A 20 -2.78 3.68 0.63
C TRP A 20 -3.53 4.13 1.87
N ARG A 21 -2.79 4.48 2.93
CA ARG A 21 -3.41 4.91 4.18
C ARG A 21 -4.17 6.21 4.00
N GLU A 22 -3.60 7.14 3.25
CA GLU A 22 -4.28 8.41 2.99
C GLU A 22 -5.58 8.17 2.21
N ALA A 23 -5.52 7.29 1.21
CA ALA A 23 -6.70 6.98 0.43
C ALA A 23 -7.76 6.32 1.29
N ALA A 24 -7.35 5.37 2.13
CA ALA A 24 -8.30 4.69 3.00
C ALA A 24 -8.98 5.66 3.97
N THR A 25 -8.19 6.60 4.50
CA THR A 25 -8.74 7.59 5.41
C THR A 25 -9.77 8.48 4.71
N LYS A 26 -9.45 8.90 3.49
CA LYS A 26 -10.39 9.73 2.73
C LYS A 26 -11.68 8.97 2.43
N LEU A 27 -11.56 7.68 2.15
CA LEU A 27 -12.74 6.89 1.83
C LEU A 27 -13.64 6.65 3.03
N LYS A 28 -13.09 6.75 4.24
CA LYS A 28 -13.94 6.66 5.42
C LYS A 28 -14.91 7.83 5.50
N LYS A 29 -14.48 8.98 5.02
CA LYS A 29 -15.33 10.19 5.02
C LYS A 29 -16.11 10.32 3.73
N ARG A 30 -15.54 9.88 2.62
CA ARG A 30 -16.14 10.01 1.30
C ARG A 30 -16.01 8.68 0.56
N PRO A 31 -16.91 7.74 0.83
CA PRO A 31 -16.75 6.39 0.27
C PRO A 31 -16.76 6.33 -1.26
N ARG A 32 -17.27 7.35 -1.91
CA ARG A 32 -17.35 7.35 -3.38
C ARG A 32 -16.38 8.32 -4.02
N TYR A 33 -15.39 8.79 -3.27
CA TYR A 33 -14.42 9.72 -3.79
C TYR A 33 -13.51 8.98 -4.77
N GLN A 34 -13.71 9.21 -6.05
CA GLN A 34 -13.04 8.43 -7.09
C GLN A 34 -11.51 8.49 -7.04
N PRO A 35 -10.90 9.66 -6.84
CA PRO A 35 -9.43 9.67 -6.78
C PRO A 35 -8.87 8.78 -5.67
N ALA A 36 -9.55 8.72 -4.53
CA ALA A 36 -9.08 7.86 -3.44
C ALA A 36 -9.31 6.38 -3.75
N ILE A 37 -10.42 6.08 -4.42
CA ILE A 37 -10.70 4.70 -4.82
C ILE A 37 -9.60 4.21 -5.76
N LYS A 38 -9.24 5.05 -6.74
CA LYS A 38 -8.20 4.68 -7.69
C LYS A 38 -6.85 4.55 -7.02
N MET A 39 -6.51 5.50 -6.16
CA MET A 39 -5.23 5.47 -5.45
C MET A 39 -5.11 4.21 -4.61
N LYS A 40 -6.17 3.89 -3.86
CA LYS A 40 -6.16 2.70 -3.01
C LYS A 40 -5.98 1.44 -3.85
N LYS A 41 -6.71 1.35 -4.95
CA LYS A 41 -6.62 0.20 -5.83
C LYS A 41 -5.23 0.07 -6.43
N ASP A 42 -4.67 1.18 -6.90
CA ASP A 42 -3.34 1.15 -7.50
C ASP A 42 -2.30 0.67 -6.50
N CYS A 43 -2.38 1.13 -5.26
CA CYS A 43 -1.45 0.69 -4.23
C CYS A 43 -1.62 -0.79 -3.94
N GLU A 44 -2.87 -1.27 -3.89
CA GLU A 44 -3.12 -2.68 -3.62
C GLU A 44 -2.58 -3.56 -4.73
N GLU A 45 -2.72 -3.12 -5.97
CA GLU A 45 -2.18 -3.86 -7.10
C GLU A 45 -0.65 -3.91 -7.03
N PHE A 46 -0.05 -2.81 -6.60
CA PHE A 46 1.39 -2.79 -6.44
C PHE A 46 1.85 -3.80 -5.38
N PHE A 47 1.15 -3.85 -4.24
CA PHE A 47 1.56 -4.73 -3.15
C PHE A 47 1.53 -6.21 -3.55
N VAL A 48 0.65 -6.59 -4.46
CA VAL A 48 0.54 -7.98 -4.87
C VAL A 48 1.20 -8.24 -6.22
N SER A 49 1.93 -7.28 -6.74
CA SER A 49 2.56 -7.40 -8.03
C SER A 49 3.87 -8.16 -7.94
N GLU A 50 4.31 -8.64 -9.09
CA GLU A 50 5.60 -9.28 -9.19
C GLU A 50 6.72 -8.32 -8.85
N TRP A 51 6.56 -7.06 -9.24
CA TRP A 51 7.58 -6.05 -8.97
C TRP A 51 7.80 -5.88 -7.47
N PHE A 52 6.72 -5.86 -6.69
CA PHE A 52 6.87 -5.79 -5.24
C PHE A 52 7.75 -6.93 -4.73
N GLY A 53 7.55 -8.13 -5.28
CA GLY A 53 8.35 -9.28 -4.89
C GLY A 53 9.82 -9.11 -5.19
N HIS A 54 10.16 -8.30 -6.19
CA HIS A 54 11.56 -8.02 -6.49
C HIS A 54 12.16 -6.96 -5.57
N LEU A 55 11.31 -6.14 -4.96
CA LEU A 55 11.79 -5.06 -4.10
C LEU A 55 12.07 -5.53 -2.68
N THR A 56 11.39 -6.57 -2.24
CA THR A 56 11.47 -7.00 -0.85
C THR A 56 11.06 -8.45 -0.74
N GLU A 57 11.50 -9.09 0.35
CA GLU A 57 11.07 -10.44 0.65
C GLU A 57 9.78 -10.46 1.45
N VAL A 58 9.27 -9.31 1.83
CA VAL A 58 8.02 -9.22 2.55
C VAL A 58 6.89 -9.70 1.66
N ASN A 59 5.96 -10.47 2.24
CA ASN A 59 4.78 -10.93 1.51
C ASN A 59 3.81 -9.77 1.36
N GLY A 60 3.57 -9.34 0.11
CA GLY A 60 2.73 -8.19 -0.15
C GLY A 60 1.29 -8.39 0.27
N SER A 61 0.77 -9.61 0.06
CA SER A 61 -0.61 -9.90 0.48
C SER A 61 -0.77 -9.81 1.99
N TYR A 62 0.23 -10.27 2.72
CA TYR A 62 0.21 -10.18 4.17
C TYR A 62 0.25 -8.72 4.61
N LEU A 63 1.14 -7.94 3.99
CA LEU A 63 1.23 -6.52 4.30
C LEU A 63 -0.10 -5.82 4.07
N LEU A 64 -0.71 -6.09 2.94
CA LEU A 64 -1.99 -5.47 2.61
C LEU A 64 -3.06 -5.83 3.63
N ARG A 65 -3.11 -7.09 4.03
CA ARG A 65 -4.07 -7.52 5.03
C ARG A 65 -3.85 -6.79 6.35
N LYS A 66 -2.59 -6.63 6.75
CA LYS A 66 -2.30 -5.92 8.00
C LYS A 66 -2.70 -4.45 7.90
N LEU A 67 -2.49 -3.83 6.76
CA LEU A 67 -2.91 -2.45 6.57
C LEU A 67 -4.41 -2.31 6.69
N LYS A 68 -5.16 -3.25 6.12
CA LYS A 68 -6.61 -3.21 6.22
C LYS A 68 -7.06 -3.38 7.66
N GLU A 69 -6.41 -4.25 8.40
CA GLU A 69 -6.75 -4.45 9.81
C GLU A 69 -6.51 -3.18 10.62
N GLU A 70 -5.38 -2.51 10.37
CA GLU A 70 -5.06 -1.28 11.08
C GLU A 70 -6.06 -0.18 10.82
N GLU A 71 -6.56 -0.11 9.59
CA GLU A 71 -7.53 0.92 9.23
C GLU A 71 -8.95 0.56 9.60
N GLY A 72 -9.14 -0.61 10.18
CA GLY A 72 -10.48 -1.03 10.56
C GLY A 72 -11.32 -1.51 9.41
N ILE A 73 -10.71 -1.76 8.27
CA ILE A 73 -11.42 -2.28 7.11
C ILE A 73 -11.59 -3.77 7.29
N ASN A 74 -12.83 -4.20 7.21
CA ASN A 74 -13.15 -5.60 7.44
C ASN A 74 -13.60 -6.23 6.14
N ASP A 75 -12.95 -7.33 5.77
CA ASP A 75 -13.20 -7.98 4.48
C ASP A 75 -14.30 -9.03 4.55
N LYS A 76 -14.95 -9.13 5.64
CA LYS A 76 -15.99 -10.17 5.75
C LYS A 76 -17.12 -9.98 4.82
#